data_de7785a349782758e7df4aaaac64f780
#
_entry.id   de7785a349782758e7df4aaaac64f780
#
_cell.length_a   1.000
_cell.length_b   1.000
_cell.length_c   1.000
_cell.angle_alpha   90.00
_cell.angle_beta   90.00
_cell.angle_gamma   90.00
#
_symmetry.space_group_name_H-M   'P 1'
#
loop_
_entity.id
_entity.type
_entity.pdbx_description
1 polymer ?
#
loop_
_entity_poly.entity_id
_entity_poly.type
_entity_poly.pdbx_seq_one_letter_code
_entity_poly.pdbx_strand_id
1 'polypeptide(L)'
;MTPSEKAEIVKCVKTHLKGRVLTIGDGANDVPMIQAAHVGIGIVGKEGMQAAMACDFAIVRFQFLRRLLLVHGHWCYDRLSLTFLYFLYKNTNNVFLLFFFQFYNGWSASFNTDPVYSILYPIIFS
;
A
#
# COMPACT_ATOMS: atom_id res chain seq x y z
N MET A 1 19.17 15.33 20.83
CA MET A 1 18.59 13.98 20.62
C MET A 1 19.40 13.28 19.56
N THR A 2 19.92 12.12 19.85
CA THR A 2 20.71 11.34 18.89
C THR A 2 19.80 10.68 17.84
N PRO A 3 20.29 10.36 16.64
CA PRO A 3 19.50 9.66 15.62
C PRO A 3 18.91 8.34 16.11
N SER A 4 19.64 7.61 16.95
CA SER A 4 19.16 6.35 17.54
C SER A 4 18.01 6.53 18.53
N GLU A 5 18.06 7.57 19.37
CA GLU A 5 16.97 7.87 20.30
C GLU A 5 15.66 8.21 19.58
N LYS A 6 15.72 8.98 18.48
CA LYS A 6 14.55 9.27 17.66
C LYS A 6 13.92 8.00 17.09
N ALA A 7 14.73 7.08 16.59
CA ALA A 7 14.25 5.82 16.06
C ALA A 7 13.64 4.92 17.15
N GLU A 8 14.21 4.94 18.35
CA GLU A 8 13.73 4.17 19.50
C GLU A 8 12.36 4.65 19.98
N ILE A 9 12.14 5.97 20.02
CA ILE A 9 10.82 6.56 20.30
C ILE A 9 9.79 6.07 19.29
N VAL A 10 10.10 6.09 17.99
CA VAL A 10 9.19 5.61 16.95
C VAL A 10 8.85 4.13 17.13
N LYS A 11 9.83 3.30 17.44
CA LYS A 11 9.64 1.87 17.75
C LYS A 11 8.74 1.68 18.97
N CYS A 12 8.98 2.46 20.03
CA CYS A 12 8.19 2.43 21.26
C CYS A 12 6.72 2.79 20.97
N VAL A 13 6.48 3.88 20.25
CA VAL A 13 5.13 4.31 19.83
C VAL A 13 4.45 3.25 18.99
N LYS A 14 5.18 2.65 18.05
CA LYS A 14 4.68 1.59 17.16
C LYS A 14 4.22 0.35 17.93
N THR A 15 4.95 -0.01 19.00
CA THR A 15 4.65 -1.17 19.82
C THR A 15 3.46 -0.93 20.75
N HIS A 16 3.37 0.26 21.36
CA HIS A 16 2.38 0.54 22.41
C HIS A 16 1.04 1.05 21.87
N LEU A 17 1.03 1.84 20.79
CA LEU A 17 -0.19 2.51 20.32
C LEU A 17 -0.97 1.75 19.25
N LYS A 18 -0.53 0.57 18.80
CA LYS A 18 -1.18 -0.25 17.74
C LYS A 18 -1.68 0.56 16.51
N GLY A 19 -1.21 1.80 16.36
CA GLY A 19 -1.60 2.74 15.31
C GLY A 19 -0.59 2.80 14.16
N ARG A 20 -0.95 3.48 13.08
CA ARG A 20 -0.01 3.79 12.00
C ARG A 20 0.82 5.01 12.39
N VAL A 21 2.13 4.90 12.32
CA VAL A 21 3.09 5.95 12.68
C VAL A 21 3.63 6.56 11.40
N LEU A 22 3.48 7.86 11.28
CA LEU A 22 4.08 8.67 10.22
C LEU A 22 5.17 9.53 10.85
N THR A 23 6.32 9.58 10.20
CA THR A 23 7.45 10.44 10.60
C THR A 23 7.82 11.41 9.50
N ILE A 24 8.33 12.56 9.90
CA ILE A 24 8.77 13.60 8.98
C ILE A 24 10.16 14.03 9.41
N GLY A 25 11.08 14.10 8.47
CA GLY A 25 12.45 14.54 8.71
C GLY A 25 13.03 15.29 7.51
N ASP A 26 14.01 16.13 7.76
CA ASP A 26 14.67 16.96 6.73
C ASP A 26 16.18 16.70 6.63
N GLY A 27 16.79 16.04 7.62
CA GLY A 27 18.22 15.83 7.71
C GLY A 27 18.68 14.36 7.73
N ALA A 28 19.97 14.17 7.61
CA ALA A 28 20.63 12.87 7.73
C ALA A 28 20.37 12.18 9.09
N ASN A 29 20.23 12.97 10.14
CA ASN A 29 19.95 12.50 11.48
C ASN A 29 18.57 11.87 11.65
N ASP A 30 17.66 12.13 10.72
CA ASP A 30 16.28 11.62 10.74
C ASP A 30 16.09 10.34 9.94
N VAL A 31 17.09 9.93 9.18
CA VAL A 31 17.04 8.70 8.37
C VAL A 31 16.66 7.46 9.18
N PRO A 32 17.28 7.18 10.33
CA PRO A 32 16.89 6.02 11.14
C PRO A 32 15.46 6.08 11.68
N MET A 33 14.99 7.29 11.98
CA MET A 33 13.61 7.54 12.42
C MET A 33 12.61 7.32 11.28
N ILE A 34 12.91 7.82 10.08
CA ILE A 34 12.10 7.65 8.87
C ILE A 34 11.95 6.17 8.53
N GLN A 35 13.05 5.41 8.53
CA GLN A 35 13.05 3.98 8.24
C GLN A 35 12.34 3.12 9.31
N ALA A 36 12.30 3.58 10.55
CA ALA A 36 11.61 2.86 11.62
C ALA A 36 10.08 3.03 11.59
N ALA A 37 9.56 4.04 10.90
CA ALA A 37 8.14 4.34 10.81
C ALA A 37 7.36 3.38 9.89
N HIS A 38 6.04 3.56 9.79
CA HIS A 38 5.22 2.88 8.79
C HIS A 38 5.17 3.69 7.49
N VAL A 39 5.24 5.02 7.60
CA VAL A 39 5.32 5.95 6.49
C VAL A 39 6.32 7.03 6.86
N GLY A 40 7.34 7.18 6.05
CA GLY A 40 8.38 8.18 6.21
C GLY A 40 8.27 9.30 5.17
N ILE A 41 8.28 10.54 5.61
CA ILE A 41 8.24 11.72 4.74
C ILE A 41 9.53 12.49 4.91
N GLY A 42 10.24 12.69 3.79
CA GLY A 42 11.44 13.52 3.73
C GLY A 42 11.11 14.91 3.21
N ILE A 43 11.64 15.94 3.85
CA ILE A 43 11.61 17.29 3.34
C ILE A 43 12.91 17.53 2.57
N VAL A 44 12.78 17.95 1.31
CA VAL A 44 13.94 18.31 0.49
C VAL A 44 14.48 19.66 0.98
N GLY A 45 15.49 19.62 1.83
CA GLY A 45 16.12 20.80 2.42
C GLY A 45 17.45 21.15 1.74
N LYS A 46 18.04 22.26 2.19
CA LYS A 46 19.36 22.69 1.74
C LYS A 46 20.51 21.85 2.34
N GLU A 47 20.25 21.12 3.41
CA GLU A 47 21.24 20.36 4.18
C GLU A 47 21.51 18.95 3.65
N GLY A 48 20.89 18.54 2.55
CA GLY A 48 21.15 17.26 1.89
C GLY A 48 19.90 16.51 1.45
N MET A 49 20.08 15.61 0.50
CA MET A 49 19.00 14.75 -0.03
C MET A 49 18.87 13.41 0.71
N GLN A 50 19.60 13.22 1.81
CA GLN A 50 19.69 11.92 2.49
C GLN A 50 18.35 11.47 3.07
N ALA A 51 17.61 12.36 3.73
CA ALA A 51 16.27 12.08 4.21
C ALA A 51 15.30 11.79 3.04
N ALA A 52 15.42 12.56 1.95
CA ALA A 52 14.60 12.38 0.77
C ALA A 52 14.87 11.07 0.02
N MET A 53 16.09 10.55 0.08
CA MET A 53 16.43 9.24 -0.51
C MET A 53 15.97 8.05 0.33
N ALA A 54 15.79 8.24 1.63
CA ALA A 54 15.42 7.19 2.57
C ALA A 54 13.92 7.15 2.91
N CYS A 55 13.14 8.13 2.41
CA CYS A 55 11.72 8.26 2.70
C CYS A 55 10.83 7.60 1.64
N ASP A 56 9.56 7.36 2.00
CA ASP A 56 8.53 6.88 1.08
C ASP A 56 7.98 8.01 0.20
N PHE A 57 7.88 9.22 0.76
CA PHE A 57 7.42 10.41 0.07
C PHE A 57 8.34 11.60 0.34
N ALA A 58 8.79 12.28 -0.71
CA ALA A 58 9.59 13.49 -0.61
C ALA A 58 8.73 14.73 -0.92
N ILE A 59 8.78 15.72 -0.05
CA ILE A 59 8.08 17.00 -0.22
C ILE A 59 9.07 18.16 -0.14
N VAL A 60 8.82 19.22 -0.90
CA VAL A 60 9.72 20.39 -0.92
C VAL A 60 9.47 21.34 0.26
N ARG A 61 8.22 21.41 0.73
CA ARG A 61 7.82 22.28 1.85
C ARG A 61 6.84 21.55 2.75
N PHE A 62 6.95 21.77 4.05
CA PHE A 62 6.07 21.18 5.05
C PHE A 62 4.58 21.45 4.79
N GLN A 63 4.22 22.61 4.25
CA GLN A 63 2.82 22.93 3.92
C GLN A 63 2.18 21.95 2.93
N PHE A 64 2.98 21.29 2.07
CA PHE A 64 2.47 20.31 1.12
C PHE A 64 2.05 18.98 1.77
N LEU A 65 2.42 18.77 3.02
CA LEU A 65 1.96 17.63 3.82
C LEU A 65 0.43 17.56 3.89
N ARG A 66 -0.22 18.72 4.11
CA ARG A 66 -1.69 18.79 4.13
C ARG A 66 -2.29 18.27 2.81
N ARG A 67 -1.73 18.69 1.68
CA ARG A 67 -2.19 18.25 0.36
C ARG A 67 -1.89 16.77 0.12
N LEU A 68 -0.72 16.31 0.56
CA LEU A 68 -0.34 14.90 0.45
C LEU A 68 -1.32 14.00 1.21
N LEU A 69 -1.64 14.32 2.45
CA LEU A 69 -2.51 13.50 3.30
C LEU A 69 -3.99 13.60 2.90
N LEU A 70 -4.51 14.82 2.74
CA LEU A 70 -5.95 15.03 2.56
C LEU A 70 -6.41 14.84 1.11
N VAL A 71 -5.57 15.15 0.14
CA VAL A 71 -5.96 15.00 -1.27
C VAL A 71 -5.40 13.71 -1.84
N HIS A 72 -4.08 13.55 -1.88
CA HIS A 72 -3.47 12.38 -2.50
C HIS A 72 -3.75 11.08 -1.72
N GLY A 73 -3.73 11.14 -0.39
CA GLY A 73 -4.06 9.99 0.46
C GLY A 73 -5.50 9.55 0.28
N HIS A 74 -6.46 10.46 0.24
CA HIS A 74 -7.87 10.16 0.01
C HIS A 74 -8.11 9.57 -1.38
N TRP A 75 -7.57 10.19 -2.42
CA TRP A 75 -7.67 9.66 -3.78
C TRP A 75 -7.02 8.29 -3.96
N CYS A 76 -5.90 8.06 -3.30
CA CYS A 76 -5.23 6.76 -3.31
C CYS A 76 -6.10 5.70 -2.64
N TYR A 77 -6.74 6.02 -1.52
CA TYR A 77 -7.68 5.14 -0.84
C TYR A 77 -8.88 4.79 -1.70
N ASP A 78 -9.52 5.78 -2.34
CA ASP A 78 -10.67 5.55 -3.21
C ASP A 78 -10.33 4.66 -4.41
N ARG A 79 -9.20 4.94 -5.06
CA ARG A 79 -8.72 4.11 -6.17
C ARG A 79 -8.41 2.68 -5.75
N LEU A 80 -7.75 2.50 -4.60
CA LEU A 80 -7.42 1.19 -4.06
C LEU A 80 -8.69 0.42 -3.68
N SER A 81 -9.65 1.09 -3.05
CA SER A 81 -10.95 0.52 -2.69
C SER A 81 -11.71 0.03 -3.93
N LEU A 82 -11.78 0.86 -4.97
CA LEU A 82 -12.44 0.50 -6.23
C LEU A 82 -11.73 -0.68 -6.91
N THR A 83 -10.40 -0.68 -6.94
CA THR A 83 -9.61 -1.77 -7.52
C THR A 83 -9.85 -3.08 -6.77
N PHE A 84 -9.91 -3.02 -5.43
CA PHE A 84 -10.16 -4.20 -4.61
C PHE A 84 -11.57 -4.77 -4.82
N LEU A 85 -12.60 -3.91 -4.88
CA LEU A 85 -13.97 -4.32 -5.18
C LEU A 85 -14.07 -4.95 -6.58
N TYR A 86 -13.40 -4.38 -7.56
CA TYR A 86 -13.36 -4.91 -8.91
C TYR A 86 -12.65 -6.28 -8.98
N PHE A 87 -11.57 -6.44 -8.25
CA PHE A 87 -10.88 -7.72 -8.12
C PHE A 87 -11.78 -8.81 -7.50
N LEU A 88 -12.48 -8.49 -6.41
CA LEU A 88 -13.44 -9.42 -5.80
C LEU A 88 -14.58 -9.76 -6.76
N TYR A 89 -15.14 -8.77 -7.44
CA TYR A 89 -16.21 -8.99 -8.43
C TYR A 89 -15.78 -9.97 -9.52
N LYS A 90 -14.60 -9.79 -10.09
CA LYS A 90 -14.07 -10.69 -11.13
C LYS A 90 -13.91 -12.12 -10.64
N ASN A 91 -13.30 -12.30 -9.47
CA ASN A 91 -13.09 -13.62 -8.90
C ASN A 91 -14.43 -14.30 -8.60
N THR A 92 -15.38 -13.58 -8.03
CA THR A 92 -16.73 -14.09 -7.74
C THR A 92 -17.43 -14.52 -9.04
N ASN A 93 -17.36 -13.71 -10.10
CA ASN A 93 -17.96 -14.05 -11.38
C ASN A 93 -17.36 -15.33 -11.97
N ASN A 94 -16.04 -15.51 -11.89
CA ASN A 94 -15.36 -16.72 -12.35
C ASN A 94 -15.80 -17.97 -11.56
N VAL A 95 -15.92 -17.84 -10.24
CA VAL A 95 -16.40 -18.94 -9.38
C VAL A 95 -17.86 -19.30 -9.70
N PHE A 96 -18.74 -18.32 -9.91
CA PHE A 96 -20.12 -18.57 -10.28
C PHE A 96 -20.24 -19.25 -11.63
N LEU A 97 -19.41 -18.88 -12.61
CA LEU A 97 -19.38 -19.54 -13.91
C LEU A 97 -19.03 -21.04 -13.77
N LEU A 98 -18.01 -21.37 -12.98
CA LEU A 98 -17.66 -22.76 -12.68
C LEU A 98 -18.77 -23.49 -11.92
N PHE A 99 -19.43 -22.83 -10.98
CA PHE A 99 -20.54 -23.38 -10.21
C PHE A 99 -21.72 -23.75 -11.12
N PHE A 100 -22.16 -22.83 -11.99
CA PHE A 100 -23.25 -23.12 -12.93
C PHE A 100 -22.88 -24.22 -13.93
N PHE A 101 -21.64 -24.27 -14.38
CA PHE A 101 -21.18 -25.33 -15.25
C PHE A 101 -21.35 -26.74 -14.63
N GLN A 102 -21.16 -26.88 -13.30
CA GLN A 102 -21.32 -28.16 -12.62
C GLN A 102 -22.76 -28.71 -12.70
N PHE A 103 -23.77 -27.85 -12.75
CA PHE A 103 -25.17 -28.31 -12.93
C PHE A 103 -25.38 -28.97 -14.30
N TYR A 104 -24.75 -28.44 -15.35
CA TYR A 104 -24.85 -29.02 -16.70
C TYR A 104 -23.99 -30.28 -16.86
N ASN A 105 -22.94 -30.41 -16.08
CA ASN A 105 -21.97 -31.50 -16.16
C ASN A 105 -22.24 -32.64 -15.18
N GLY A 106 -23.41 -32.66 -14.56
CA GLY A 106 -23.83 -33.76 -13.65
C GLY A 106 -22.90 -33.95 -12.45
N TRP A 107 -22.28 -32.86 -11.93
CA TRP A 107 -21.37 -32.87 -10.78
C TRP A 107 -20.11 -33.72 -10.98
N SER A 108 -19.63 -33.87 -12.22
CA SER A 108 -18.47 -34.70 -12.55
C SER A 108 -17.13 -34.14 -12.05
N ALA A 109 -17.14 -32.98 -11.39
CA ALA A 109 -15.94 -32.25 -10.93
C ALA A 109 -14.90 -31.92 -12.02
N SER A 110 -15.30 -31.97 -13.30
CA SER A 110 -14.43 -31.60 -14.41
C SER A 110 -14.37 -30.08 -14.57
N PHE A 111 -13.21 -29.57 -14.97
CA PHE A 111 -13.02 -28.17 -15.28
C PHE A 111 -13.60 -27.86 -16.67
N ASN A 112 -14.28 -26.71 -16.79
CA ASN A 112 -14.82 -26.23 -18.08
C ASN A 112 -13.71 -25.77 -19.04
N THR A 113 -12.58 -25.33 -18.48
CA THR A 113 -11.46 -24.76 -19.24
C THR A 113 -10.15 -25.26 -18.66
N ASP A 114 -9.10 -25.31 -19.50
CA ASP A 114 -7.77 -25.59 -19.02
C ASP A 114 -7.37 -24.61 -17.90
N PRO A 115 -6.62 -25.08 -16.88
CA PRO A 115 -6.16 -24.24 -15.77
C PRO A 115 -5.44 -22.95 -16.22
N VAL A 116 -4.78 -22.99 -17.37
CA VAL A 116 -4.09 -21.85 -17.98
C VAL A 116 -5.07 -20.72 -18.31
N TYR A 117 -6.24 -21.02 -18.87
CA TYR A 117 -7.26 -20.02 -19.18
C TYR A 117 -7.86 -19.38 -17.93
N SER A 118 -8.06 -20.15 -16.87
CA SER A 118 -8.56 -19.62 -15.58
C SER A 118 -7.59 -18.62 -14.94
N ILE A 119 -6.28 -18.81 -15.15
CA ILE A 119 -5.24 -17.87 -14.67
C ILE A 119 -5.14 -16.65 -15.59
N LEU A 120 -5.26 -16.84 -16.92
CA LEU A 120 -5.18 -15.74 -17.88
C LEU A 120 -6.42 -14.86 -17.92
N TYR A 121 -7.59 -15.41 -17.60
CA TYR A 121 -8.86 -14.67 -17.63
C TYR A 121 -8.83 -13.35 -16.83
N PRO A 122 -8.43 -13.31 -15.56
CA PRO A 122 -8.35 -12.07 -14.82
C PRO A 122 -7.29 -11.09 -15.35
N ILE A 123 -6.28 -11.57 -16.08
CA ILE A 123 -5.22 -10.74 -16.65
C ILE A 123 -5.68 -10.08 -17.96
N ILE A 124 -6.34 -10.85 -18.84
CA ILE A 124 -6.76 -10.36 -20.15
C ILE A 124 -7.94 -9.40 -20.04
N PHE A 125 -8.87 -9.68 -19.14
CA PHE A 125 -10.09 -8.89 -18.94
C PHE A 125 -10.01 -7.89 -17.78
N SER A 126 -8.77 -7.54 -17.36
CA SER A 126 -8.50 -6.59 -16.28
C SER A 126 -8.40 -5.14 -16.74
#